data_ecb017824efcf0e5b68c6e8895fe871b
#
_entry.id   ecb017824efcf0e5b68c6e8895fe871b
#
_cell.length_a   1.000
_cell.length_b   1.000
_cell.length_c   1.000
_cell.angle_alpha   90.00
_cell.angle_beta   90.00
_cell.angle_gamma   90.00
#
_symmetry.space_group_name_H-M   'P 1'
#
loop_
_entity.id
_entity.type
_entity.pdbx_description
1 polymer ?
#
loop_
_entity_poly.entity_id
_entity_poly.type
_entity_poly.pdbx_seq_one_letter_code
_entity_poly.pdbx_strand_id
1 'polypeptide(L)'
;MKIGFLGLTEKRPFLYTILKILQGLGDSVLFVTTNLQYARLIMDEDYELEDIDGIFKAGAFQNTTIIVTSLTMDDLGPNGLNVINPDEFQHCIYDNQVGAEVDYTLFIKGLEVSQEEKEALELLSETEYATFEFGFGKKPIRYTEAMFRKCEEFEARHYLVEIDRKISVILCKLFSELLDYPLSNLRKVVARK
;
A
#
# COMPACT_ATOMS: atom_id res chain seq x y z
N MET A 1 -12.34 -1.79 -2.98
CA MET A 1 -11.50 -0.58 -2.82
C MET A 1 -10.11 -0.86 -3.38
N LYS A 2 -9.61 0.06 -4.19
CA LYS A 2 -8.30 0.00 -4.85
C LYS A 2 -7.34 0.99 -4.15
N ILE A 3 -6.21 0.49 -3.63
CA ILE A 3 -5.26 1.28 -2.83
C ILE A 3 -3.89 1.24 -3.48
N GLY A 4 -3.34 2.41 -3.80
CA GLY A 4 -1.97 2.57 -4.26
C GLY A 4 -1.00 2.79 -3.09
N PHE A 5 0.16 2.14 -3.17
CA PHE A 5 1.31 2.41 -2.30
C PHE A 5 2.43 3.00 -3.15
N LEU A 6 2.82 4.21 -2.83
CA LEU A 6 3.93 4.89 -3.52
C LEU A 6 5.07 5.22 -2.55
N GLY A 7 6.23 5.45 -3.12
CA GLY A 7 7.46 5.82 -2.41
C GLY A 7 8.54 4.76 -2.51
N LEU A 8 9.78 5.24 -2.42
CA LEU A 8 10.99 4.41 -2.47
C LEU A 8 11.45 3.93 -1.09
N THR A 9 10.82 4.46 -0.04
CA THR A 9 11.13 4.13 1.35
C THR A 9 10.57 2.75 1.72
N GLU A 10 11.10 2.14 2.76
CA GLU A 10 10.67 0.86 3.30
C GLU A 10 9.17 0.80 3.62
N LYS A 11 8.42 0.00 2.89
CA LYS A 11 6.96 -0.12 2.99
C LYS A 11 6.48 -1.38 3.71
N ARG A 12 7.38 -2.33 4.04
CA ARG A 12 7.02 -3.62 4.65
C ARG A 12 6.05 -3.50 5.84
N PRO A 13 6.27 -2.63 6.84
CA PRO A 13 5.38 -2.56 7.98
C PRO A 13 3.95 -2.13 7.63
N PHE A 14 3.82 -1.26 6.62
CA PHE A 14 2.52 -0.78 6.13
C PHE A 14 1.81 -1.87 5.34
N LEU A 15 2.46 -2.44 4.33
CA LEU A 15 1.93 -3.50 3.49
C LEU A 15 1.52 -4.71 4.33
N TYR A 16 2.39 -5.18 5.23
CA TYR A 16 2.08 -6.28 6.13
C TYR A 16 0.82 -6.01 6.97
N THR A 17 0.74 -4.83 7.58
CA THR A 17 -0.39 -4.49 8.45
C THR A 17 -1.70 -4.45 7.66
N ILE A 18 -1.69 -3.84 6.48
CA ILE A 18 -2.90 -3.71 5.64
C ILE A 18 -3.33 -5.05 5.10
N LEU A 19 -2.42 -5.81 4.51
CA LEU A 19 -2.72 -7.15 4.00
C LEU A 19 -3.29 -8.04 5.12
N LYS A 20 -2.70 -7.96 6.32
CA LYS A 20 -3.21 -8.69 7.49
C LYS A 20 -4.60 -8.23 7.93
N ILE A 21 -4.90 -6.94 7.84
CA ILE A 21 -6.25 -6.41 8.11
C ILE A 21 -7.24 -7.03 7.13
N LEU A 22 -6.97 -6.90 5.83
CA LEU A 22 -7.87 -7.36 4.77
C LEU A 22 -8.05 -8.89 4.78
N GLN A 23 -6.97 -9.65 4.93
CA GLN A 23 -7.04 -11.11 5.10
C GLN A 23 -7.88 -11.50 6.32
N GLY A 24 -7.70 -10.80 7.42
CA GLY A 24 -8.42 -11.09 8.66
C GLY A 24 -9.90 -10.72 8.63
N LEU A 25 -10.31 -9.86 7.70
CA LEU A 25 -11.72 -9.59 7.39
C LEU A 25 -12.34 -10.71 6.53
N GLY A 26 -11.52 -11.50 5.86
CA GLY A 26 -11.97 -12.56 4.96
C GLY A 26 -12.29 -12.07 3.54
N ASP A 27 -11.95 -10.82 3.24
CA ASP A 27 -12.22 -10.21 1.94
C ASP A 27 -11.23 -10.74 0.88
N SER A 28 -11.68 -10.85 -0.38
CA SER A 28 -10.80 -11.20 -1.50
C SER A 28 -9.88 -10.03 -1.83
N VAL A 29 -8.56 -10.31 -1.88
CA VAL A 29 -7.52 -9.29 -2.08
C VAL A 29 -6.70 -9.63 -3.32
N LEU A 30 -6.47 -8.63 -4.16
CA LEU A 30 -5.41 -8.63 -5.16
C LEU A 30 -4.24 -7.82 -4.63
N PHE A 31 -3.05 -8.40 -4.61
CA PHE A 31 -1.82 -7.71 -4.27
C PHE A 31 -0.83 -7.75 -5.43
N VAL A 32 -0.55 -6.60 -6.02
CA VAL A 32 0.41 -6.44 -7.11
C VAL A 32 1.62 -5.65 -6.61
N THR A 33 2.81 -6.22 -6.75
CA THR A 33 4.07 -5.60 -6.31
C THR A 33 5.19 -5.86 -7.31
N THR A 34 6.17 -4.96 -7.35
CA THR A 34 7.42 -5.18 -8.08
C THR A 34 8.45 -5.96 -7.26
N ASN A 35 8.22 -6.15 -5.96
CA ASN A 35 9.18 -6.68 -5.01
C ASN A 35 8.76 -8.03 -4.43
N LEU A 36 9.46 -9.10 -4.81
CA LEU A 36 9.22 -10.45 -4.29
C LEU A 36 9.28 -10.53 -2.76
N GLN A 37 10.12 -9.72 -2.11
CA GLN A 37 10.21 -9.73 -0.64
C GLN A 37 8.92 -9.18 0.00
N TYR A 38 8.22 -8.26 -0.66
CA TYR A 38 6.93 -7.79 -0.18
C TYR A 38 5.83 -8.84 -0.34
N ALA A 39 5.85 -9.59 -1.43
CA ALA A 39 4.95 -10.72 -1.60
C ALA A 39 5.11 -11.78 -0.48
N ARG A 40 6.34 -12.03 -0.05
CA ARG A 40 6.66 -12.98 1.02
C ARG A 40 6.23 -12.55 2.43
N LEU A 41 5.79 -11.31 2.62
CA LEU A 41 5.32 -10.83 3.94
C LEU A 41 4.12 -11.61 4.48
N ILE A 42 3.30 -12.17 3.61
CA ILE A 42 2.03 -12.81 3.95
C ILE A 42 1.98 -14.29 3.58
N MET A 43 3.03 -14.80 2.95
CA MET A 43 3.14 -16.20 2.53
C MET A 43 3.89 -17.02 3.58
N ASP A 44 3.58 -18.31 3.67
CA ASP A 44 4.40 -19.25 4.43
C ASP A 44 5.76 -19.45 3.77
N GLU A 45 6.78 -19.84 4.55
CA GLU A 45 8.17 -20.00 4.06
C GLU A 45 8.29 -20.99 2.90
N ASP A 46 7.48 -22.05 2.90
CA ASP A 46 7.48 -23.11 1.88
C ASP A 46 6.60 -22.79 0.67
N TYR A 47 5.88 -21.65 0.67
CA TYR A 47 5.00 -21.29 -0.44
C TYR A 47 5.80 -20.64 -1.56
N GLU A 48 5.66 -21.17 -2.78
CA GLU A 48 6.29 -20.61 -3.96
C GLU A 48 5.26 -20.05 -4.93
N LEU A 49 5.58 -18.88 -5.52
CA LEU A 49 4.81 -18.31 -6.61
C LEU A 49 5.20 -19.00 -7.92
N GLU A 50 4.20 -19.33 -8.72
CA GLU A 50 4.38 -19.89 -10.06
C GLU A 50 4.97 -18.82 -10.99
N ASP A 51 5.99 -19.20 -11.75
CA ASP A 51 6.56 -18.35 -12.79
C ASP A 51 5.72 -18.49 -14.08
N ILE A 52 5.18 -17.41 -14.55
CA ILE A 52 4.34 -17.37 -15.74
C ILE A 52 5.16 -16.84 -16.90
N ASP A 53 5.67 -17.78 -17.69
CA ASP A 53 6.44 -17.55 -18.92
C ASP A 53 7.66 -16.61 -18.78
N GLY A 54 8.23 -16.50 -17.56
CA GLY A 54 9.31 -15.56 -17.26
C GLY A 54 8.90 -14.08 -17.28
N ILE A 55 7.61 -13.79 -17.39
CA ILE A 55 7.07 -12.44 -17.49
C ILE A 55 6.69 -11.89 -16.11
N PHE A 56 6.01 -12.71 -15.29
CA PHE A 56 5.63 -12.36 -13.92
C PHE A 56 5.51 -13.61 -13.07
N LYS A 57 5.44 -13.42 -11.74
CA LYS A 57 5.16 -14.51 -10.80
C LYS A 57 3.79 -14.31 -10.18
N ALA A 58 3.01 -15.38 -10.07
CA ALA A 58 1.68 -15.33 -9.50
C ALA A 58 1.38 -16.51 -8.58
N GLY A 59 0.42 -16.29 -7.68
CA GLY A 59 -0.09 -17.34 -6.80
C GLY A 59 -1.21 -16.82 -5.92
N ALA A 60 -1.88 -17.74 -5.22
CA ALA A 60 -2.94 -17.40 -4.28
C ALA A 60 -2.60 -17.97 -2.90
N PHE A 61 -2.55 -17.12 -1.90
CA PHE A 61 -2.34 -17.50 -0.51
C PHE A 61 -3.49 -17.01 0.35
N GLN A 62 -4.19 -17.93 1.01
CA GLN A 62 -5.46 -17.66 1.71
C GLN A 62 -6.47 -16.99 0.76
N ASN A 63 -6.94 -15.78 1.09
CA ASN A 63 -7.87 -14.97 0.29
C ASN A 63 -7.16 -13.89 -0.53
N THR A 64 -5.85 -13.98 -0.70
CA THR A 64 -5.04 -13.00 -1.43
C THR A 64 -4.43 -13.62 -2.68
N THR A 65 -4.74 -13.06 -3.85
CA THR A 65 -4.01 -13.31 -5.10
C THR A 65 -2.83 -12.37 -5.17
N ILE A 66 -1.64 -12.92 -5.37
CA ILE A 66 -0.37 -12.19 -5.36
C ILE A 66 0.22 -12.20 -6.76
N ILE A 67 0.61 -11.04 -7.26
CA ILE A 67 1.33 -10.88 -8.52
C ILE A 67 2.60 -10.09 -8.26
N VAL A 68 3.73 -10.65 -8.67
CA VAL A 68 5.04 -9.99 -8.63
C VAL A 68 5.49 -9.72 -10.06
N THR A 69 5.52 -8.45 -10.45
CA THR A 69 5.78 -8.05 -11.83
C THR A 69 6.31 -6.61 -11.92
N SER A 70 7.07 -6.34 -12.98
CA SER A 70 7.42 -4.98 -13.42
C SER A 70 6.47 -4.42 -14.47
N LEU A 71 5.50 -5.21 -14.94
CA LEU A 71 4.49 -4.77 -15.88
C LEU A 71 3.49 -3.83 -15.21
N THR A 72 2.89 -2.94 -16.01
CA THR A 72 1.81 -2.05 -15.55
C THR A 72 0.50 -2.81 -15.45
N MET A 73 -0.51 -2.20 -14.81
CA MET A 73 -1.85 -2.79 -14.77
C MET A 73 -2.51 -2.85 -16.15
N ASP A 74 -2.17 -1.94 -17.06
CA ASP A 74 -2.64 -1.98 -18.45
C ASP A 74 -2.06 -3.17 -19.20
N ASP A 75 -0.81 -3.56 -18.92
CA ASP A 75 -0.18 -4.74 -19.51
C ASP A 75 -0.78 -6.06 -18.98
N LEU A 76 -1.21 -6.07 -17.72
CA LEU A 76 -1.76 -7.26 -17.04
C LEU A 76 -3.28 -7.43 -17.26
N GLY A 77 -3.98 -6.33 -17.49
CA GLY A 77 -5.43 -6.26 -17.58
C GLY A 77 -5.99 -6.48 -19.00
N PRO A 78 -7.22 -6.01 -19.25
CA PRO A 78 -7.94 -6.26 -20.50
C PRO A 78 -7.28 -5.73 -21.77
N ASN A 79 -6.43 -4.71 -21.63
CA ASN A 79 -5.70 -4.10 -22.76
C ASN A 79 -4.36 -4.78 -23.07
N GLY A 80 -3.90 -5.65 -22.21
CA GLY A 80 -2.62 -6.35 -22.31
C GLY A 80 -2.76 -7.87 -22.37
N LEU A 81 -2.11 -8.55 -21.41
CA LEU A 81 -2.08 -10.01 -21.34
C LEU A 81 -3.43 -10.65 -20.94
N ASN A 82 -4.38 -9.86 -20.52
CA ASN A 82 -5.69 -10.29 -20.01
C ASN A 82 -5.60 -11.33 -18.88
N VAL A 83 -4.61 -11.14 -18.01
CA VAL A 83 -4.29 -12.07 -16.93
C VAL A 83 -5.16 -11.85 -15.71
N ILE A 84 -5.60 -10.60 -15.51
CA ILE A 84 -6.29 -10.22 -14.28
C ILE A 84 -7.40 -9.20 -14.53
N ASN A 85 -8.49 -9.40 -13.81
CA ASN A 85 -9.57 -8.42 -13.71
C ASN A 85 -9.64 -7.91 -12.27
N PRO A 86 -9.18 -6.68 -11.98
CA PRO A 86 -9.21 -6.13 -10.61
C PRO A 86 -10.60 -6.04 -10.01
N ASP A 87 -11.65 -5.95 -10.82
CA ASP A 87 -13.04 -5.81 -10.35
C ASP A 87 -13.62 -7.13 -9.79
N GLU A 88 -12.91 -8.24 -9.93
CA GLU A 88 -13.25 -9.51 -9.28
C GLU A 88 -12.85 -9.58 -7.80
N PHE A 89 -12.06 -8.60 -7.33
CA PHE A 89 -11.57 -8.53 -5.96
C PHE A 89 -12.28 -7.42 -5.16
N GLN A 90 -12.55 -7.70 -3.89
CA GLN A 90 -13.11 -6.70 -2.98
C GLN A 90 -12.10 -5.57 -2.71
N HIS A 91 -10.81 -5.94 -2.67
CA HIS A 91 -9.72 -4.99 -2.47
C HIS A 91 -8.55 -5.27 -3.40
N CYS A 92 -7.94 -4.20 -3.91
CA CYS A 92 -6.70 -4.27 -4.68
C CYS A 92 -5.64 -3.40 -3.99
N ILE A 93 -4.45 -3.96 -3.83
CA ILE A 93 -3.28 -3.26 -3.29
C ILE A 93 -2.22 -3.22 -4.38
N TYR A 94 -1.84 -2.01 -4.77
CA TYR A 94 -0.84 -1.76 -5.83
C TYR A 94 0.40 -1.12 -5.22
N ASP A 95 1.52 -1.84 -5.22
CA ASP A 95 2.79 -1.35 -4.73
C ASP A 95 3.65 -0.83 -5.87
N ASN A 96 3.87 0.50 -5.92
CA ASN A 96 4.58 1.22 -6.97
C ASN A 96 4.06 0.94 -8.40
N GLN A 97 2.77 0.66 -8.54
CA GLN A 97 2.11 0.54 -9.83
C GLN A 97 1.62 1.91 -10.29
N VAL A 98 2.48 2.65 -10.97
CA VAL A 98 2.13 3.95 -11.57
C VAL A 98 1.13 3.72 -12.69
N GLY A 99 0.07 4.54 -12.74
CA GLY A 99 -1.01 4.42 -13.74
C GLY A 99 -2.12 3.46 -13.36
N ALA A 100 -2.02 2.71 -12.26
CA ALA A 100 -3.16 1.94 -11.76
C ALA A 100 -4.27 2.90 -11.29
N GLU A 101 -5.50 2.63 -11.70
CA GLU A 101 -6.67 3.36 -11.17
C GLU A 101 -6.87 2.98 -9.71
N VAL A 102 -6.82 3.96 -8.81
CA VAL A 102 -6.93 3.75 -7.37
C VAL A 102 -7.94 4.70 -6.74
N ASP A 103 -8.65 4.22 -5.72
CA ASP A 103 -9.57 5.02 -4.93
C ASP A 103 -8.82 5.87 -3.89
N TYR A 104 -7.68 5.35 -3.41
CA TYR A 104 -6.90 5.97 -2.35
C TYR A 104 -5.42 5.66 -2.47
N THR A 105 -4.56 6.64 -2.19
CA THR A 105 -3.11 6.45 -2.24
C THR A 105 -2.47 6.65 -0.87
N LEU A 106 -1.54 5.75 -0.53
CA LEU A 106 -0.67 5.85 0.63
C LEU A 106 0.76 6.13 0.15
N PHE A 107 1.22 7.33 0.42
CA PHE A 107 2.57 7.74 0.07
C PHE A 107 3.50 7.60 1.27
N ILE A 108 4.45 6.66 1.17
CA ILE A 108 5.43 6.38 2.22
C ILE A 108 6.74 7.06 1.86
N LYS A 109 7.06 8.13 2.55
CA LYS A 109 8.27 8.92 2.28
C LYS A 109 9.31 8.79 3.38
N GLY A 110 10.57 8.89 2.99
CA GLY A 110 11.71 9.06 3.91
C GLY A 110 11.93 10.50 4.32
N LEU A 111 13.13 10.77 4.84
CA LEU A 111 13.55 12.11 5.27
C LEU A 111 13.69 13.08 4.10
N GLU A 112 14.14 12.57 2.95
CA GLU A 112 14.28 13.33 1.73
C GLU A 112 13.34 12.76 0.67
N VAL A 113 12.74 13.64 -0.11
CA VAL A 113 11.86 13.27 -1.22
C VAL A 113 12.69 13.35 -2.49
N SER A 114 12.84 12.23 -3.19
CA SER A 114 13.51 12.19 -4.49
C SER A 114 12.74 12.99 -5.55
N GLN A 115 13.39 13.27 -6.66
CA GLN A 115 12.72 13.95 -7.79
C GLN A 115 11.59 13.07 -8.36
N GLU A 116 11.81 11.76 -8.45
CA GLU A 116 10.81 10.77 -8.90
C GLU A 116 9.60 10.73 -7.97
N GLU A 117 9.83 10.82 -6.66
CA GLU A 117 8.73 10.89 -5.68
C GLU A 117 7.94 12.20 -5.77
N LYS A 118 8.60 13.32 -6.12
CA LYS A 118 7.90 14.59 -6.35
C LYS A 118 7.02 14.52 -7.60
N GLU A 119 7.55 13.96 -8.69
CA GLU A 119 6.79 13.76 -9.92
C GLU A 119 5.60 12.82 -9.70
N ALA A 120 5.79 11.75 -8.94
CA ALA A 120 4.70 10.87 -8.55
C ALA A 120 3.63 11.59 -7.71
N LEU A 121 4.03 12.46 -6.78
CA LEU A 121 3.10 13.29 -5.99
C LEU A 121 2.33 14.29 -6.85
N GLU A 122 2.96 14.88 -7.87
CA GLU A 122 2.28 15.78 -8.81
C GLU A 122 1.20 15.05 -9.61
N LEU A 123 1.45 13.80 -10.01
CA LEU A 123 0.47 12.95 -10.70
C LEU A 123 -0.71 12.55 -9.80
N LEU A 124 -0.53 12.54 -8.48
CA LEU A 124 -1.56 12.19 -7.52
C LEU A 124 -2.47 13.35 -7.12
N SER A 125 -2.25 14.56 -7.62
CA SER A 125 -2.98 15.77 -7.21
C SER A 125 -4.51 15.69 -7.37
N GLU A 126 -5.01 14.73 -8.13
CA GLU A 126 -6.44 14.51 -8.36
C GLU A 126 -7.02 13.33 -7.53
N THR A 127 -6.18 12.65 -6.74
CA THR A 127 -6.60 11.45 -5.98
C THR A 127 -6.52 11.73 -4.49
N GLU A 128 -7.47 11.26 -3.72
CA GLU A 128 -7.40 11.32 -2.24
C GLU A 128 -6.20 10.49 -1.77
N TYR A 129 -5.35 11.08 -0.94
CA TYR A 129 -4.16 10.39 -0.45
C TYR A 129 -3.76 10.76 0.97
N ALA A 130 -2.99 9.87 1.62
CA ALA A 130 -2.32 10.15 2.88
C ALA A 130 -0.81 9.98 2.73
N THR A 131 -0.06 10.86 3.36
CA THR A 131 1.39 10.75 3.43
C THR A 131 1.81 10.20 4.79
N PHE A 132 2.72 9.23 4.77
CA PHE A 132 3.36 8.69 5.95
C PHE A 132 4.85 9.01 5.92
N GLU A 133 5.33 9.65 6.94
CA GLU A 133 6.72 10.02 7.06
C GLU A 133 7.38 9.31 8.23
N PHE A 134 8.50 8.63 7.98
CA PHE A 134 9.30 8.04 9.04
C PHE A 134 10.06 9.13 9.82
N GLY A 135 9.83 9.18 11.13
CA GLY A 135 10.56 10.03 12.05
C GLY A 135 11.76 9.30 12.67
N PHE A 136 12.96 9.85 12.49
CA PHE A 136 14.14 9.45 13.22
C PHE A 136 14.41 10.48 14.34
N GLY A 137 13.86 10.21 15.53
CA GLY A 137 14.05 11.12 16.66
C GLY A 137 13.25 12.43 16.58
N LYS A 138 13.68 13.44 17.33
CA LYS A 138 13.03 14.76 17.34
C LYS A 138 13.31 15.49 16.02
N LYS A 139 12.34 15.53 15.13
CA LYS A 139 12.45 16.33 13.90
C LYS A 139 12.39 17.81 14.18
N PRO A 140 13.06 18.61 13.36
CA PRO A 140 12.88 20.06 13.39
C PRO A 140 11.41 20.40 13.09
N ILE A 141 10.80 21.22 13.92
CA ILE A 141 9.42 21.70 13.78
C ILE A 141 9.16 22.25 12.37
N ARG A 142 10.14 22.95 11.79
CA ARG A 142 10.04 23.53 10.44
C ARG A 142 9.75 22.54 9.33
N TYR A 143 10.27 21.32 9.44
CA TYR A 143 10.05 20.28 8.43
C TYR A 143 8.60 19.77 8.52
N THR A 144 8.11 19.57 9.73
CA THR A 144 6.72 19.14 9.97
C THR A 144 5.73 20.19 9.47
N GLU A 145 5.98 21.48 9.73
CA GLU A 145 5.14 22.59 9.24
C GLU A 145 5.12 22.67 7.72
N ALA A 146 6.27 22.53 7.06
CA ALA A 146 6.34 22.53 5.60
C ALA A 146 5.56 21.36 4.99
N MET A 147 5.57 20.20 5.67
CA MET A 147 4.84 19.03 5.22
C MET A 147 3.33 19.16 5.43
N PHE A 148 2.89 19.72 6.56
CA PHE A 148 1.49 20.03 6.79
C PHE A 148 0.93 20.99 5.74
N ARG A 149 1.66 22.04 5.40
CA ARG A 149 1.27 22.98 4.34
C ARG A 149 1.08 22.29 2.99
N LYS A 150 1.99 21.37 2.62
CA LYS A 150 1.83 20.58 1.39
C LYS A 150 0.59 19.69 1.44
N CYS A 151 0.31 19.06 2.58
CA CYS A 151 -0.89 18.25 2.73
C CYS A 151 -2.17 19.09 2.66
N GLU A 152 -2.17 20.32 3.20
CA GLU A 152 -3.28 21.26 3.06
C GLU A 152 -3.49 21.69 1.59
N GLU A 153 -2.41 21.97 0.84
CA GLU A 153 -2.50 22.31 -0.59
C GLU A 153 -3.15 21.22 -1.44
N PHE A 154 -2.95 19.95 -1.07
CA PHE A 154 -3.45 18.79 -1.81
C PHE A 154 -4.62 18.09 -1.10
N GLU A 155 -5.21 18.70 -0.08
CA GLU A 155 -6.26 18.11 0.75
C GLU A 155 -5.87 16.74 1.35
N ALA A 156 -4.57 16.50 1.52
CA ALA A 156 -4.02 15.22 1.94
C ALA A 156 -3.93 15.08 3.46
N ARG A 157 -4.11 13.87 3.95
CA ARG A 157 -3.85 13.52 5.35
C ARG A 157 -2.36 13.23 5.57
N HIS A 158 -1.75 13.87 6.53
CA HIS A 158 -0.35 13.65 6.88
C HIS A 158 -0.22 12.96 8.23
N TYR A 159 0.61 11.90 8.25
CA TYR A 159 0.92 11.14 9.46
C TYR A 159 2.43 11.09 9.69
N LEU A 160 2.85 11.60 10.83
CA LEU A 160 4.22 11.39 11.31
C LEU A 160 4.29 10.05 12.04
N VAL A 161 5.13 9.15 11.54
CA VAL A 161 5.29 7.80 12.08
C VAL A 161 6.60 7.68 12.82
N GLU A 162 6.55 7.45 14.12
CA GLU A 162 7.69 7.02 14.91
C GLU A 162 7.89 5.50 14.70
N ILE A 163 9.13 5.10 14.37
CA ILE A 163 9.47 3.78 13.82
C ILE A 163 8.97 2.58 14.65
N ASP A 164 8.75 2.71 15.95
CA ASP A 164 8.61 1.52 16.79
C ASP A 164 7.22 1.17 17.31
N ARG A 165 6.21 2.00 17.20
CA ARG A 165 5.01 1.75 18.02
C ARG A 165 3.64 2.04 17.43
N LYS A 166 3.50 2.69 16.30
CA LYS A 166 2.20 3.29 15.95
C LYS A 166 1.65 2.99 14.56
N ILE A 167 2.40 2.36 13.67
CA ILE A 167 1.94 2.09 12.31
C ILE A 167 0.61 1.33 12.34
N SER A 168 0.54 0.22 13.05
CA SER A 168 -0.69 -0.58 13.13
C SER A 168 -1.86 0.18 13.76
N VAL A 169 -1.61 1.05 14.74
CA VAL A 169 -2.66 1.86 15.36
C VAL A 169 -3.19 2.90 14.40
N ILE A 170 -2.29 3.60 13.70
CA ILE A 170 -2.64 4.62 12.71
C ILE A 170 -3.39 3.98 11.55
N LEU A 171 -2.88 2.88 11.01
CA LEU A 171 -3.51 2.17 9.91
C LEU A 171 -4.87 1.59 10.29
N CYS A 172 -5.02 0.98 11.47
CA CYS A 172 -6.33 0.54 11.94
C CYS A 172 -7.34 1.70 12.01
N LYS A 173 -6.89 2.89 12.43
CA LYS A 173 -7.77 4.06 12.48
C LYS A 173 -8.15 4.52 11.08
N LEU A 174 -7.18 4.69 10.18
CA LEU A 174 -7.41 5.08 8.80
C LEU A 174 -8.34 4.09 8.09
N PHE A 175 -8.06 2.79 8.19
CA PHE A 175 -8.86 1.75 7.54
C PHE A 175 -10.24 1.58 8.18
N SER A 176 -10.41 1.89 9.47
CA SER A 176 -11.72 1.97 10.10
C SER A 176 -12.61 3.04 9.43
N GLU A 177 -12.02 4.15 9.05
CA GLU A 177 -12.71 5.23 8.32
C GLU A 177 -12.94 4.85 6.85
N LEU A 178 -11.91 4.38 6.14
CA LEU A 178 -11.99 4.05 4.71
C LEU A 178 -12.93 2.86 4.41
N LEU A 179 -12.97 1.86 5.29
CA LEU A 179 -13.80 0.66 5.12
C LEU A 179 -15.15 0.76 5.83
N ASP A 180 -15.43 1.86 6.54
CA ASP A 180 -16.58 1.97 7.44
C ASP A 180 -16.71 0.76 8.39
N TYR A 181 -15.59 0.36 8.99
CA TYR A 181 -15.50 -0.85 9.80
C TYR A 181 -15.07 -0.55 11.25
N PRO A 182 -15.67 -1.20 12.28
CA PRO A 182 -15.39 -0.87 13.67
C PRO A 182 -13.90 -1.01 14.05
N LEU A 183 -13.27 0.07 14.49
CA LEU A 183 -11.86 0.13 14.89
C LEU A 183 -11.46 -0.97 15.89
N SER A 184 -12.37 -1.30 16.83
CA SER A 184 -12.13 -2.34 17.82
C SER A 184 -11.93 -3.73 17.20
N ASN A 185 -12.56 -4.00 16.07
CA ASN A 185 -12.45 -5.27 15.36
C ASN A 185 -11.15 -5.32 14.55
N LEU A 186 -10.77 -4.23 13.86
CA LEU A 186 -9.49 -4.14 13.14
C LEU A 186 -8.30 -4.33 14.10
N ARG A 187 -8.35 -3.73 15.28
CA ARG A 187 -7.32 -3.94 16.31
C ARG A 187 -7.20 -5.40 16.76
N LYS A 188 -8.32 -6.12 16.86
CA LYS A 188 -8.30 -7.55 17.20
C LYS A 188 -7.68 -8.39 16.08
N VAL A 189 -7.96 -8.06 14.83
CA VAL A 189 -7.38 -8.74 13.65
C VAL A 189 -5.86 -8.60 13.65
N VAL A 190 -5.35 -7.39 13.80
CA VAL A 190 -3.89 -7.12 13.79
C VAL A 190 -3.18 -7.74 15.00
N ALA A 191 -3.87 -7.86 16.15
CA ALA A 191 -3.29 -8.46 17.35
C ALA A 191 -3.22 -10.01 17.31
N ARG A 192 -3.92 -10.66 16.38
CA ARG A 192 -3.82 -12.12 16.19
C ARG A 192 -2.47 -12.46 15.56
N LYS A 193 -1.71 -13.33 16.21
CA LYS A 193 -0.45 -13.88 15.69
C LYS A 193 -0.73 -14.97 14.67
#